data_230a573e4bca42f1029424e1d7332518
#
_entry.id   230a573e4bca42f1029424e1d7332518
#
_cell.length_a   1.000
_cell.length_b   1.000
_cell.length_c   1.000
_cell.angle_alpha   90.00
_cell.angle_beta   90.00
_cell.angle_gamma   90.00
#
_symmetry.space_group_name_H-M   'P 1'
#
loop_
_entity.id
_entity.type
_entity.pdbx_description
1 polymer ?
#
loop_
_entity_poly.entity_id
_entity_poly.type
_entity_poly.pdbx_seq_one_letter_code
_entity_poly.pdbx_strand_id
1 'polypeptide(L)'
;MKDKTLRQFVLFALIVCLFPMLAYARKYPLTATPVVPGAKGYVDVGQDKNGNTEIHLKVEFLPKPGSLTPPAEHYIVWFRQQSSEPEAQGQLKVDDSLSGEFKTTTHLKNFDVSVTAESESVPKAPVGPQVLRATIQKQ
;
A
#
# COMPACT_ATOMS: atom_id res chain seq x y z
N MET A 1 -41.86 34.76 17.54
CA MET A 1 -41.93 33.29 17.44
C MET A 1 -41.33 32.70 16.18
N LYS A 2 -41.33 33.39 15.07
CA LYS A 2 -40.76 32.93 13.81
C LYS A 2 -39.21 32.86 13.81
N ASP A 3 -38.56 33.70 14.59
CA ASP A 3 -37.07 33.77 14.59
C ASP A 3 -36.36 32.66 15.34
N LYS A 4 -37.04 32.03 16.32
CA LYS A 4 -36.44 30.92 17.10
C LYS A 4 -36.37 29.62 16.29
N THR A 5 -37.39 29.36 15.50
CA THR A 5 -37.45 28.19 14.61
C THR A 5 -36.44 28.30 13.47
N LEU A 6 -36.29 29.51 12.88
CA LEU A 6 -35.31 29.75 11.84
C LEU A 6 -33.87 29.61 12.35
N ARG A 7 -33.57 30.10 13.53
CA ARG A 7 -32.26 29.92 14.20
C ARG A 7 -31.95 28.46 14.51
N GLN A 8 -32.93 27.68 14.92
CA GLN A 8 -32.74 26.24 15.16
C GLN A 8 -32.50 25.47 13.86
N PHE A 9 -33.17 25.82 12.75
CA PHE A 9 -32.92 25.22 11.44
C PHE A 9 -31.55 25.57 10.89
N VAL A 10 -31.07 26.81 11.06
CA VAL A 10 -29.74 27.25 10.63
C VAL A 10 -28.65 26.56 11.45
N LEU A 11 -28.82 26.40 12.76
CA LEU A 11 -27.90 25.66 13.61
C LEU A 11 -27.85 24.16 13.28
N PHE A 12 -29.00 23.54 12.92
CA PHE A 12 -29.04 22.14 12.52
C PHE A 12 -28.40 21.92 11.14
N ALA A 13 -28.58 22.86 10.21
CA ALA A 13 -27.95 22.82 8.89
C ALA A 13 -26.41 23.00 8.96
N LEU A 14 -25.93 23.80 9.93
CA LEU A 14 -24.48 23.99 10.13
C LEU A 14 -23.80 22.75 10.75
N ILE A 15 -24.51 21.98 11.56
CA ILE A 15 -24.00 20.73 12.16
C ILE A 15 -23.90 19.61 11.12
N VAL A 16 -24.77 19.59 10.12
CA VAL A 16 -24.75 18.59 9.04
C VAL A 16 -23.58 18.81 8.06
N CYS A 17 -23.08 20.05 7.94
CA CYS A 17 -21.94 20.37 7.06
C CYS A 17 -20.57 20.03 7.65
N LEU A 18 -20.49 19.59 8.91
CA LEU A 18 -19.25 19.26 9.62
C LEU A 18 -19.00 17.74 9.71
N PHE A 19 -19.63 16.94 8.85
CA PHE A 19 -19.19 15.56 8.67
C PHE A 19 -17.86 15.60 7.92
N PRO A 20 -16.73 15.27 8.58
CA PRO A 20 -15.50 15.07 7.85
C PRO A 20 -15.76 13.96 6.84
N MET A 21 -15.49 14.20 5.58
CA MET A 21 -15.34 13.15 4.59
C MET A 21 -14.22 12.26 5.13
N LEU A 22 -14.60 11.20 5.83
CA LEU A 22 -13.69 10.12 6.18
C LEU A 22 -13.17 9.58 4.85
N ALA A 23 -11.94 9.96 4.54
CA ALA A 23 -11.22 9.37 3.42
C ALA A 23 -11.11 7.87 3.70
N TYR A 24 -11.95 7.09 3.03
CA TYR A 24 -11.97 5.63 3.19
C TYR A 24 -10.67 5.07 2.61
N ALA A 25 -9.71 4.75 3.47
CA ALA A 25 -8.58 3.93 3.10
C ALA A 25 -9.09 2.51 2.80
N ARG A 26 -8.76 1.98 1.62
CA ARG A 26 -9.10 0.60 1.24
C ARG A 26 -7.92 -0.30 1.52
N LYS A 27 -8.22 -1.48 2.07
CA LYS A 27 -7.23 -2.52 2.33
C LYS A 27 -7.27 -3.59 1.25
N TYR A 28 -6.11 -3.87 0.69
CA TYR A 28 -5.92 -4.96 -0.28
C TYR A 28 -4.99 -6.01 0.35
N PRO A 29 -5.42 -7.26 0.46
CA PRO A 29 -4.56 -8.29 1.04
C PRO A 29 -3.36 -8.58 0.13
N LEU A 30 -2.19 -8.76 0.73
CA LEU A 30 -1.02 -9.29 0.06
C LEU A 30 -1.08 -10.81 0.04
N THR A 31 -0.90 -11.39 -1.13
CA THR A 31 -0.81 -12.83 -1.30
C THR A 31 0.65 -13.25 -1.25
N ALA A 32 1.01 -14.11 -0.28
CA ALA A 32 2.33 -14.70 -0.20
C ALA A 32 2.50 -15.81 -1.25
N THR A 33 3.69 -15.86 -1.84
CA THR A 33 4.09 -16.96 -2.73
C THR A 33 4.64 -18.12 -1.92
N PRO A 34 4.83 -19.33 -2.50
CA PRO A 34 5.43 -20.48 -1.81
C PRO A 34 6.85 -20.24 -1.29
N VAL A 35 7.52 -19.19 -1.71
CA VAL A 35 8.85 -18.79 -1.20
C VAL A 35 8.77 -18.33 0.26
N VAL A 36 7.67 -17.70 0.64
CA VAL A 36 7.44 -17.17 2.00
C VAL A 36 6.01 -17.52 2.48
N PRO A 37 5.67 -18.81 2.62
CA PRO A 37 4.26 -19.22 2.79
C PRO A 37 3.61 -18.72 4.07
N GLY A 38 4.39 -18.36 5.09
CA GLY A 38 3.90 -17.83 6.36
C GLY A 38 3.72 -16.31 6.39
N ALA A 39 4.19 -15.60 5.39
CA ALA A 39 4.09 -14.15 5.35
C ALA A 39 2.65 -13.69 5.17
N LYS A 40 2.30 -12.61 5.85
CA LYS A 40 0.99 -11.95 5.80
C LYS A 40 1.17 -10.46 5.62
N GLY A 41 0.20 -9.82 5.03
CA GLY A 41 0.23 -8.38 4.89
C GLY A 41 -0.93 -7.82 4.11
N TYR A 42 -0.94 -6.52 4.01
CA TYR A 42 -1.93 -5.77 3.26
C TYR A 42 -1.37 -4.45 2.75
N VAL A 43 -2.04 -3.90 1.79
CA VAL A 43 -1.78 -2.56 1.27
C VAL A 43 -2.96 -1.67 1.62
N ASP A 44 -2.73 -0.66 2.46
CA ASP A 44 -3.68 0.43 2.67
C ASP A 44 -3.52 1.42 1.51
N VAL A 45 -4.64 1.73 0.87
CA VAL A 45 -4.69 2.65 -0.27
C VAL A 45 -5.56 3.83 0.10
N GLY A 46 -4.95 4.99 0.19
CA GLY A 46 -5.60 6.27 0.46
C GLY A 46 -5.49 7.23 -0.71
N GLN A 47 -5.81 8.47 -0.44
CA GLN A 47 -5.66 9.58 -1.37
C GLN A 47 -5.12 10.79 -0.62
N ASP A 48 -4.09 11.42 -1.18
CA ASP A 48 -3.59 12.66 -0.64
C ASP A 48 -4.46 13.85 -1.08
N LYS A 49 -4.19 15.04 -0.54
CA LYS A 49 -4.91 16.28 -0.87
C LYS A 49 -4.71 16.74 -2.32
N ASN A 50 -3.73 16.21 -3.04
CA ASN A 50 -3.48 16.52 -4.45
C ASN A 50 -4.14 15.48 -5.39
N GLY A 51 -4.87 14.50 -4.86
CA GLY A 51 -5.53 13.46 -5.63
C GLY A 51 -4.62 12.29 -6.02
N ASN A 52 -3.38 12.24 -5.52
CA ASN A 52 -2.50 11.10 -5.71
C ASN A 52 -2.94 9.91 -4.84
N THR A 53 -2.52 8.73 -5.22
CA THR A 53 -2.76 7.50 -4.47
C THR A 53 -1.67 7.32 -3.43
N GLU A 54 -2.04 7.31 -2.15
CA GLU A 54 -1.14 6.97 -1.05
C GLU A 54 -1.14 5.47 -0.85
N ILE A 55 0.05 4.88 -0.75
CA ILE A 55 0.27 3.46 -0.54
C ILE A 55 1.00 3.26 0.78
N HIS A 56 0.42 2.45 1.65
CA HIS A 56 1.04 1.99 2.87
C HIS A 56 0.99 0.47 2.91
N LEU A 57 2.10 -0.17 2.59
CA LEU A 57 2.27 -1.61 2.60
C LEU A 57 2.79 -2.05 3.97
N LYS A 58 2.12 -3.03 4.58
CA LYS A 58 2.50 -3.63 5.86
C LYS A 58 2.61 -5.13 5.73
N VAL A 59 3.67 -5.69 6.28
CA VAL A 59 3.93 -7.13 6.28
C VAL A 59 4.29 -7.64 7.66
N GLU A 60 3.92 -8.87 7.92
CA GLU A 60 4.26 -9.63 9.13
C GLU A 60 4.71 -11.03 8.74
N PHE A 61 5.56 -11.63 9.55
CA PHE A 61 6.10 -12.96 9.33
C PHE A 61 6.82 -13.11 7.98
N LEU A 62 7.41 -12.03 7.49
CA LEU A 62 8.25 -12.04 6.30
C LEU A 62 9.70 -12.32 6.74
N PRO A 63 10.31 -13.45 6.35
CA PRO A 63 11.70 -13.73 6.67
C PRO A 63 12.62 -12.63 6.13
N LYS A 64 13.76 -12.40 6.79
CA LYS A 64 14.79 -11.52 6.24
C LYS A 64 15.28 -12.08 4.90
N PRO A 65 15.60 -11.25 3.90
CA PRO A 65 15.98 -11.75 2.57
C PRO A 65 17.17 -12.69 2.61
N GLY A 66 18.14 -12.48 3.52
CA GLY A 66 19.30 -13.34 3.69
C GLY A 66 19.00 -14.77 4.17
N SER A 67 17.82 -15.00 4.75
CA SER A 67 17.39 -16.35 5.20
C SER A 67 16.63 -17.15 4.13
N LEU A 68 16.39 -16.56 2.96
CA LEU A 68 15.76 -17.26 1.83
C LEU A 68 16.74 -18.26 1.16
N THR A 69 16.19 -19.17 0.38
CA THR A 69 16.98 -20.09 -0.44
C THR A 69 16.59 -19.97 -1.91
N PRO A 70 17.47 -19.43 -2.77
CA PRO A 70 18.77 -18.83 -2.47
C PRO A 70 18.64 -17.54 -1.64
N PRO A 71 19.67 -17.15 -0.87
CA PRO A 71 19.63 -15.92 -0.10
C PRO A 71 19.63 -14.69 -1.01
N ALA A 72 18.93 -13.64 -0.57
CA ALA A 72 18.90 -12.33 -1.21
C ALA A 72 19.37 -11.25 -0.22
N GLU A 73 19.53 -10.02 -0.67
CA GLU A 73 19.97 -8.92 0.18
C GLU A 73 18.87 -7.91 0.46
N HIS A 74 17.94 -7.74 -0.49
CA HIS A 74 16.92 -6.71 -0.44
C HIS A 74 15.56 -7.23 -0.85
N TYR A 75 14.49 -6.69 -0.26
CA TYR A 75 13.14 -6.75 -0.80
C TYR A 75 12.84 -5.46 -1.55
N ILE A 76 12.43 -5.57 -2.80
CA ILE A 76 12.11 -4.42 -3.66
C ILE A 76 10.62 -4.43 -3.95
N VAL A 77 9.97 -3.28 -3.78
CA VAL A 77 8.56 -3.06 -4.11
C VAL A 77 8.46 -2.53 -5.53
N TRP A 78 7.59 -3.13 -6.31
CA TRP A 78 7.34 -2.80 -7.71
C TRP A 78 5.89 -2.45 -7.94
N PHE A 79 5.65 -1.46 -8.79
CA PHE A 79 4.34 -1.18 -9.34
C PHE A 79 4.36 -1.45 -10.83
N ARG A 80 3.30 -2.09 -11.33
CA ARG A 80 3.12 -2.36 -12.75
C ARG A 80 1.71 -2.00 -13.17
N GLN A 81 1.58 -1.14 -14.16
CA GLN A 81 0.32 -0.79 -14.79
C GLN A 81 0.10 -1.68 -16.00
N GLN A 82 -0.99 -2.46 -16.00
CA GLN A 82 -1.38 -3.40 -17.07
C GLN A 82 -0.23 -3.95 -17.95
N SER A 83 -0.02 -3.40 -19.15
CA SER A 83 0.94 -3.88 -20.13
C SER A 83 2.31 -3.19 -20.07
N SER A 84 2.57 -2.41 -19.02
CA SER A 84 3.87 -1.74 -18.86
C SER A 84 4.87 -2.61 -18.08
N GLU A 85 6.14 -2.24 -18.19
CA GLU A 85 7.19 -2.86 -17.36
C GLU A 85 7.02 -2.48 -15.89
N PRO A 86 7.41 -3.37 -14.96
CA PRO A 86 7.42 -3.04 -13.54
C PRO A 86 8.41 -1.90 -13.24
N GLU A 87 8.01 -0.98 -12.38
CA GLU A 87 8.84 0.12 -11.90
C GLU A 87 9.15 -0.06 -10.42
N ALA A 88 10.43 -0.01 -10.06
CA ALA A 88 10.88 -0.08 -8.68
C ALA A 88 10.43 1.16 -7.89
N GLN A 89 9.80 0.94 -6.75
CA GLN A 89 9.33 2.01 -5.87
C GLN A 89 10.27 2.25 -4.69
N GLY A 90 10.99 1.24 -4.25
CA GLY A 90 11.93 1.30 -3.14
C GLY A 90 12.09 -0.02 -2.43
N GLN A 91 12.82 0.00 -1.32
CA GLN A 91 13.09 -1.17 -0.50
C GLN A 91 12.06 -1.31 0.62
N LEU A 92 11.60 -2.52 0.83
CA LEU A 92 10.87 -2.94 2.02
C LEU A 92 11.88 -3.53 3.01
N LYS A 93 12.10 -2.85 4.13
CA LYS A 93 12.98 -3.34 5.19
C LYS A 93 12.20 -4.15 6.21
N VAL A 94 12.74 -5.30 6.58
CA VAL A 94 12.18 -6.21 7.59
C VAL A 94 13.00 -6.11 8.86
N ASP A 95 12.35 -5.87 9.98
CA ASP A 95 12.97 -5.80 11.31
C ASP A 95 13.20 -7.20 11.94
N ASP A 96 13.71 -7.22 13.17
CA ASP A 96 13.99 -8.47 13.88
C ASP A 96 12.72 -9.22 14.29
N SER A 97 11.56 -8.56 14.31
CA SER A 97 10.26 -9.19 14.53
C SER A 97 9.61 -9.74 13.24
N LEU A 98 10.34 -9.75 12.12
CA LEU A 98 9.88 -10.20 10.81
C LEU A 98 8.73 -9.32 10.26
N SER A 99 8.67 -8.08 10.68
CA SER A 99 7.69 -7.11 10.24
C SER A 99 8.35 -5.99 9.43
N GLY A 100 7.60 -5.41 8.52
CA GLY A 100 8.08 -4.29 7.72
C GLY A 100 6.95 -3.40 7.22
N GLU A 101 7.30 -2.17 6.93
CA GLU A 101 6.40 -1.17 6.36
C GLU A 101 7.09 -0.44 5.19
N PHE A 102 6.29 -0.13 4.18
CA PHE A 102 6.73 0.67 3.05
C PHE A 102 5.64 1.68 2.69
N LYS A 103 6.02 2.95 2.57
CA LYS A 103 5.12 4.05 2.24
C LYS A 103 5.59 4.76 0.99
N THR A 104 4.67 5.05 0.08
CA THR A 104 4.94 5.86 -1.10
C THR A 104 3.65 6.50 -1.62
N THR A 105 3.79 7.40 -2.58
CA THR A 105 2.69 8.05 -3.27
C THR A 105 2.87 7.86 -4.77
N THR A 106 1.79 7.60 -5.48
CA THR A 106 1.79 7.42 -6.93
C THR A 106 0.58 8.08 -7.58
N HIS A 107 0.70 8.46 -8.84
CA HIS A 107 -0.44 8.92 -9.64
C HIS A 107 -1.28 7.77 -10.22
N LEU A 108 -0.79 6.53 -10.14
CA LEU A 108 -1.48 5.35 -10.64
C LEU A 108 -2.77 5.08 -9.85
N LYS A 109 -3.80 4.56 -10.53
CA LYS A 109 -5.10 4.23 -9.93
C LYS A 109 -5.35 2.72 -9.92
N ASN A 110 -5.00 2.05 -11.00
CA ASN A 110 -5.14 0.59 -11.16
C ASN A 110 -3.79 0.01 -11.55
N PHE A 111 -3.23 -0.82 -10.68
CA PHE A 111 -1.90 -1.36 -10.87
C PHE A 111 -1.67 -2.59 -9.98
N ASP A 112 -0.71 -3.39 -10.36
CA ASP A 112 -0.22 -4.51 -9.56
C ASP A 112 0.92 -4.04 -8.66
N VAL A 113 0.89 -4.51 -7.42
CA VAL A 113 1.98 -4.39 -6.45
C VAL A 113 2.65 -5.75 -6.32
N SER A 114 3.95 -5.79 -6.45
CA SER A 114 4.74 -6.98 -6.17
C SER A 114 5.96 -6.66 -5.33
N VAL A 115 6.41 -7.63 -4.57
CA VAL A 115 7.66 -7.58 -3.80
C VAL A 115 8.52 -8.74 -4.25
N THR A 116 9.76 -8.45 -4.63
CA THR A 116 10.75 -9.45 -5.03
C THR A 116 11.95 -9.44 -4.11
N ALA A 117 12.62 -10.59 -4.00
CA ALA A 117 13.87 -10.71 -3.26
C ALA A 117 15.05 -10.57 -4.22
N GLU A 118 15.81 -9.50 -4.09
CA GLU A 118 16.85 -9.09 -5.03
C GLU A 118 18.23 -9.04 -4.36
N SER A 119 19.28 -9.19 -5.17
CA SER A 119 20.66 -8.98 -4.73
C SER A 119 21.09 -7.52 -4.83
N GLU A 120 20.42 -6.72 -5.65
CA GLU A 120 20.71 -5.29 -5.84
C GLU A 120 19.71 -4.43 -5.10
N SER A 121 20.16 -3.31 -4.56
CA SER A 121 19.30 -2.34 -3.85
C SER A 121 18.46 -1.46 -4.79
N VAL A 122 18.89 -1.30 -6.04
CA VAL A 122 18.20 -0.51 -7.07
C VAL A 122 18.23 -1.27 -8.41
N PRO A 123 17.55 -2.41 -8.50
CA PRO A 123 17.50 -3.17 -9.74
C PRO A 123 16.65 -2.44 -10.80
N LYS A 124 17.02 -2.58 -12.07
CA LYS A 124 16.27 -1.99 -13.18
C LYS A 124 15.01 -2.77 -13.54
N ALA A 125 15.00 -4.06 -13.25
CA ALA A 125 13.88 -4.97 -13.47
C ALA A 125 13.90 -6.07 -12.41
N PRO A 126 12.74 -6.71 -12.11
CA PRO A 126 12.70 -7.84 -11.20
C PRO A 126 13.49 -9.03 -11.78
N VAL A 127 14.47 -9.51 -11.03
CA VAL A 127 15.29 -10.67 -11.40
C VAL A 127 15.08 -11.82 -10.40
N GLY A 128 14.95 -11.47 -9.14
CA GLY A 128 14.75 -12.43 -8.06
C GLY A 128 13.31 -12.94 -7.93
N PRO A 129 13.08 -13.92 -7.05
CA PRO A 129 11.75 -14.50 -6.87
C PRO A 129 10.77 -13.48 -6.29
N GLN A 130 9.55 -13.51 -6.79
CA GLN A 130 8.43 -12.77 -6.21
C GLN A 130 8.00 -13.43 -4.91
N VAL A 131 7.91 -12.64 -3.85
CA VAL A 131 7.53 -13.12 -2.51
C VAL A 131 6.10 -12.72 -2.11
N LEU A 132 5.65 -11.52 -2.52
CA LEU A 132 4.31 -11.00 -2.25
C LEU A 132 3.72 -10.32 -3.48
N ARG A 133 2.39 -10.32 -3.56
CA ARG A 133 1.66 -9.61 -4.63
C ARG A 133 0.29 -9.13 -4.16
N ALA A 134 -0.19 -8.05 -4.76
CA ALA A 134 -1.56 -7.57 -4.65
C ALA A 134 -1.95 -6.83 -5.93
N THR A 135 -3.24 -6.79 -6.24
CA THR A 135 -3.78 -5.98 -7.34
C THR A 135 -4.63 -4.87 -6.76
N ILE A 136 -4.29 -3.63 -7.08
CA ILE A 136 -4.98 -2.44 -6.64
C ILE A 136 -5.93 -1.99 -7.73
N GLN A 137 -7.22 -1.89 -7.39
CA GLN A 137 -8.25 -1.39 -8.29
C GLN A 137 -9.02 -0.29 -7.58
N LYS A 138 -8.76 0.95 -7.96
CA LYS A 138 -9.47 2.10 -7.44
C LYS A 138 -10.68 2.38 -8.33
N GLN A 139 -11.86 2.12 -7.79
CA GLN A 139 -13.11 2.50 -8.44
C GLN A 139 -13.37 3.99 -8.31
#